data_f7e71c754f0c0feba5d5a2b71a563142
#
_entry.id   f7e71c754f0c0feba5d5a2b71a563142
#
_cell.length_a   1.000
_cell.length_b   1.000
_cell.length_c   1.000
_cell.angle_alpha   90.00
_cell.angle_beta   90.00
_cell.angle_gamma   90.00
#
_symmetry.space_group_name_H-M   'P 1'
#
loop_
_entity.id
_entity.type
_entity.pdbx_description
1 polymer ?
#
loop_
_entity_poly.entity_id
_entity_poly.type
_entity_poly.pdbx_seq_one_letter_code
_entity_poly.pdbx_strand_id
1 'polypeptide(L)'
;TFGPEDADNWAILNREFHQLIVDASKNDALISTLAFNDRIPLASAGAIFFYSQNFDLAIPMLRESQRDHEGILEAIVARDSGRVGHLMREHARSSRNNKIHFLRDIKSDKILDSIPGSKLVVH
;
A
#
# COMPACT_ATOMS: atom_id res chain seq x y z
N THR A 1 14.30 -13.45 -10.96
CA THR A 1 14.23 -13.41 -9.49
C THR A 1 13.86 -11.99 -9.08
N PHE A 2 12.80 -11.81 -8.29
CA PHE A 2 12.38 -10.50 -7.77
C PHE A 2 13.47 -9.94 -6.85
N GLY A 3 13.88 -8.70 -7.08
CA GLY A 3 14.97 -8.06 -6.36
C GLY A 3 14.64 -6.61 -5.93
N PRO A 4 15.62 -5.89 -5.37
CA PRO A 4 15.43 -4.52 -4.90
C PRO A 4 14.89 -3.57 -5.96
N GLU A 5 15.41 -3.63 -7.18
CA GLU A 5 14.98 -2.79 -8.29
C GLU A 5 13.51 -3.03 -8.67
N ASP A 6 13.08 -4.31 -8.65
CA ASP A 6 11.68 -4.66 -8.91
C ASP A 6 10.75 -4.12 -7.81
N ALA A 7 11.20 -4.15 -6.55
CA ALA A 7 10.47 -3.60 -5.42
C ALA A 7 10.31 -2.08 -5.54
N ASP A 8 11.37 -1.37 -5.93
CA ASP A 8 11.33 0.07 -6.15
C ASP A 8 10.40 0.44 -7.31
N ASN A 9 10.48 -0.27 -8.42
CA ASN A 9 9.60 -0.08 -9.57
C ASN A 9 8.14 -0.36 -9.22
N TRP A 10 7.88 -1.45 -8.48
CA TRP A 10 6.53 -1.77 -8.03
C TRP A 10 5.95 -0.66 -7.14
N ALA A 11 6.75 -0.08 -6.25
CA ALA A 11 6.29 0.99 -5.38
C ALA A 11 5.94 2.27 -6.13
N ILE A 12 6.72 2.60 -7.15
CA ILE A 12 6.43 3.75 -8.01
C ILE A 12 5.09 3.54 -8.70
N LEU A 13 4.91 2.38 -9.36
CA LEU A 13 3.67 2.04 -10.07
C LEU A 13 2.46 1.96 -9.14
N ASN A 14 2.61 1.39 -7.95
CA ASN A 14 1.56 1.34 -6.94
C ASN A 14 1.11 2.74 -6.51
N ARG A 15 2.06 3.65 -6.28
CA ARG A 15 1.76 5.04 -5.94
C ARG A 15 1.03 5.75 -7.09
N GLU A 16 1.51 5.59 -8.31
CA GLU A 16 0.88 6.17 -9.50
C GLU A 16 -0.54 5.66 -9.69
N PHE A 17 -0.77 4.37 -9.54
CA PHE A 17 -2.10 3.77 -9.62
C PHE A 17 -3.08 4.43 -8.64
N HIS A 18 -2.71 4.54 -7.37
CA HIS A 18 -3.54 5.18 -6.35
C HIS A 18 -3.74 6.66 -6.61
N GLN A 19 -2.69 7.38 -7.05
CA GLN A 19 -2.78 8.80 -7.36
C GLN A 19 -3.74 9.07 -8.53
N LEU A 20 -3.69 8.25 -9.59
CA LEU A 20 -4.60 8.37 -10.73
C LEU A 20 -6.07 8.20 -10.32
N ILE A 21 -6.38 7.28 -9.40
CA ILE A 21 -7.75 7.11 -8.87
C ILE A 21 -8.18 8.36 -8.09
N VAL A 22 -7.30 8.89 -7.25
CA VAL A 22 -7.57 10.10 -6.46
C VAL A 22 -7.80 11.30 -7.37
N ASP A 23 -6.96 11.51 -8.36
CA ASP A 23 -7.07 12.61 -9.32
C ASP A 23 -8.34 12.50 -10.19
N ALA A 24 -8.72 11.27 -10.55
CA ALA A 24 -9.94 11.00 -11.30
C ALA A 24 -11.23 11.37 -10.52
N SER A 25 -11.15 11.46 -9.19
CA SER A 25 -12.28 11.93 -8.36
C SER A 25 -12.66 13.36 -8.63
N LYS A 26 -11.73 14.19 -9.15
CA LYS A 26 -11.87 15.65 -9.35
C LYS A 26 -12.35 16.37 -8.09
N ASN A 27 -12.02 15.85 -6.92
CA ASN A 27 -12.39 16.39 -5.62
C ASN A 27 -11.15 16.96 -4.93
N ASP A 28 -10.98 18.28 -5.01
CA ASP A 28 -9.80 18.97 -4.49
C ASP A 28 -9.62 18.79 -2.97
N ALA A 29 -10.71 18.71 -2.22
CA ALA A 29 -10.63 18.47 -0.77
C ALA A 29 -10.11 17.06 -0.47
N LEU A 30 -10.56 16.04 -1.22
CA LEU A 30 -10.06 14.68 -1.09
C LEU A 30 -8.58 14.59 -1.50
N ILE A 31 -8.21 15.18 -2.63
CA ILE A 31 -6.84 15.21 -3.15
C ILE A 31 -5.91 15.83 -2.10
N SER A 32 -6.27 17.00 -1.56
CA SER A 32 -5.46 17.71 -0.57
C SER A 32 -5.34 16.94 0.76
N THR A 33 -6.42 16.30 1.21
CA THR A 33 -6.43 15.53 2.45
C THR A 33 -5.54 14.29 2.34
N LEU A 34 -5.62 13.56 1.23
CA LEU A 34 -4.79 12.38 1.00
C LEU A 34 -3.31 12.76 0.82
N ALA A 35 -3.01 13.84 0.10
CA ALA A 35 -1.65 14.35 -0.02
C ALA A 35 -1.03 14.76 1.33
N PHE A 36 -1.86 15.27 2.26
CA PHE A 36 -1.42 15.53 3.63
C PHE A 36 -1.11 14.23 4.39
N ASN A 37 -1.97 13.21 4.26
CA ASN A 37 -1.78 11.92 4.91
C ASN A 37 -0.54 11.18 4.39
N ASP A 38 -0.17 11.33 3.13
CA ASP A 38 1.03 10.72 2.55
C ASP A 38 2.35 11.20 3.20
N ARG A 39 2.31 12.31 3.92
CA ARG A 39 3.44 12.81 4.71
C ARG A 39 3.59 12.10 6.05
N ILE A 40 2.56 11.35 6.47
CA ILE A 40 2.58 10.59 7.72
C ILE A 40 3.30 9.27 7.45
N PRO A 41 4.39 8.95 8.19
CA PRO A 41 5.07 7.67 8.05
C PRO A 41 4.09 6.50 8.17
N LEU A 42 4.25 5.47 7.34
CA LEU A 42 3.40 4.27 7.27
C LEU A 42 1.95 4.49 6.79
N ALA A 43 1.49 5.72 6.59
CA ALA A 43 0.17 5.99 6.01
C ALA A 43 0.17 5.87 4.48
N SER A 44 1.32 6.10 3.84
CA SER A 44 1.45 6.02 2.38
C SER A 44 1.38 4.58 1.86
N ALA A 45 0.85 4.42 0.64
CA ALA A 45 0.83 3.14 -0.05
C ALA A 45 2.27 2.62 -0.26
N GLY A 46 2.54 1.37 0.12
CA GLY A 46 3.83 0.72 -0.11
C GLY A 46 4.96 1.06 0.87
N ALA A 47 4.73 1.89 1.88
CA ALA A 47 5.76 2.41 2.78
C ALA A 47 6.63 1.36 3.50
N ILE A 48 6.20 0.10 3.59
CA ILE A 48 6.87 -0.92 4.41
C ILE A 48 7.72 -1.90 3.60
N PHE A 49 7.41 -2.14 2.33
CA PHE A 49 8.08 -3.18 1.53
C PHE A 49 9.57 -2.92 1.29
N PHE A 50 10.04 -1.68 1.47
CA PHE A 50 11.42 -1.28 1.18
C PHE A 50 12.42 -1.61 2.27
N TYR A 51 11.94 -1.92 3.47
CA TYR A 51 12.80 -2.22 4.62
C TYR A 51 13.02 -3.73 4.79
N SER A 52 12.34 -4.57 4.02
CA SER A 52 12.54 -6.00 4.05
C SER A 52 13.61 -6.43 3.07
N GLN A 53 14.68 -7.02 3.57
CA GLN A 53 15.66 -7.73 2.74
C GLN A 53 15.16 -9.14 2.36
N ASN A 54 14.00 -9.56 2.88
CA ASN A 54 13.41 -10.87 2.57
C ASN A 54 12.26 -10.71 1.57
N PHE A 55 12.62 -10.60 0.30
CA PHE A 55 11.67 -10.46 -0.80
C PHE A 55 10.74 -11.67 -0.97
N ASP A 56 11.15 -12.86 -0.54
CA ASP A 56 10.33 -14.07 -0.64
C ASP A 56 9.04 -13.95 0.19
N LEU A 57 9.09 -13.26 1.32
CA LEU A 57 7.92 -12.97 2.14
C LEU A 57 7.04 -11.86 1.53
N ALA A 58 7.63 -10.93 0.81
CA ALA A 58 6.92 -9.81 0.20
C ALA A 58 6.16 -10.22 -1.08
N ILE A 59 6.69 -11.14 -1.88
CA ILE A 59 6.11 -11.53 -3.18
C ILE A 59 4.63 -11.96 -3.09
N PRO A 60 4.19 -12.82 -2.15
CA PRO A 60 2.78 -13.18 -2.04
C PRO A 60 1.88 -11.97 -1.76
N MET A 61 2.32 -11.04 -0.91
CA MET A 61 1.59 -9.82 -0.57
C MET A 61 1.49 -8.87 -1.76
N LEU A 62 2.57 -8.74 -2.54
CA LEU A 62 2.59 -7.94 -3.76
C LEU A 62 1.63 -8.51 -4.83
N ARG A 63 1.61 -9.83 -4.97
CA ARG A 63 0.69 -10.50 -5.90
C ARG A 63 -0.78 -10.35 -5.50
N GLU A 64 -1.08 -10.42 -4.21
CA GLU A 64 -2.42 -10.15 -3.68
C GLU A 64 -2.83 -8.71 -3.99
N SER A 65 -1.97 -7.74 -3.66
CA SER A 65 -2.19 -6.33 -3.94
C SER A 65 -2.41 -6.05 -5.42
N GLN A 66 -1.65 -6.72 -6.30
CA GLN A 66 -1.81 -6.58 -7.74
C GLN A 66 -3.17 -7.11 -8.24
N ARG A 67 -3.64 -8.24 -7.72
CA ARG A 67 -4.99 -8.76 -8.06
C ARG A 67 -6.09 -7.81 -7.60
N ASP A 68 -5.91 -7.20 -6.43
CA ASP A 68 -6.84 -6.19 -5.93
C ASP A 68 -6.90 -4.99 -6.88
N HIS A 69 -5.75 -4.48 -7.34
CA HIS A 69 -5.68 -3.38 -8.30
C HIS A 69 -6.37 -3.73 -9.63
N GLU A 70 -6.18 -4.94 -10.14
CA GLU A 70 -6.84 -5.42 -11.35
C GLU A 70 -8.37 -5.45 -11.18
N GLY A 71 -8.86 -6.00 -10.07
CA GLY A 71 -10.29 -6.03 -9.75
C GLY A 71 -10.90 -4.64 -9.57
N ILE A 72 -10.15 -3.70 -8.97
CA ILE A 72 -10.58 -2.30 -8.84
C ILE A 72 -10.68 -1.65 -10.22
N LEU A 73 -9.66 -1.85 -11.08
CA LEU A 73 -9.67 -1.32 -12.43
C LEU A 73 -10.84 -1.87 -13.26
N GLU A 74 -11.11 -3.17 -13.20
CA GLU A 74 -12.27 -3.80 -13.85
C GLU A 74 -13.58 -3.15 -13.40
N ALA A 75 -13.75 -2.91 -12.09
CA ALA A 75 -14.95 -2.28 -11.55
C ALA A 75 -15.08 -0.82 -11.99
N ILE A 76 -13.97 -0.08 -12.11
CA ILE A 76 -13.96 1.29 -12.66
C ILE A 76 -14.39 1.29 -14.12
N VAL A 77 -13.84 0.39 -14.94
CA VAL A 77 -14.19 0.26 -16.36
C VAL A 77 -15.67 -0.09 -16.52
N ALA A 78 -16.19 -0.97 -15.67
CA ALA A 78 -17.61 -1.34 -15.62
C ALA A 78 -18.51 -0.22 -15.05
N ARG A 79 -17.96 0.90 -14.56
CA ARG A 79 -18.69 1.99 -13.88
C ARG A 79 -19.51 1.52 -12.67
N ASP A 80 -19.08 0.46 -12.02
CA ASP A 80 -19.69 -0.09 -10.80
C ASP A 80 -19.07 0.55 -9.57
N SER A 81 -19.58 1.73 -9.19
CA SER A 81 -19.07 2.49 -8.05
C SER A 81 -19.22 1.75 -6.72
N GLY A 82 -20.27 0.94 -6.58
CA GLY A 82 -20.48 0.13 -5.38
C GLY A 82 -19.39 -0.91 -5.20
N ARG A 83 -19.06 -1.64 -6.29
CA ARG A 83 -17.99 -2.62 -6.33
C ARG A 83 -16.61 -1.95 -6.12
N VAL A 84 -16.34 -0.82 -6.76
CA VAL A 84 -15.11 -0.04 -6.53
C VAL A 84 -14.93 0.28 -5.05
N GLY A 85 -15.96 0.83 -4.42
CA GLY A 85 -15.91 1.19 -2.99
C GLY A 85 -15.70 -0.02 -2.08
N HIS A 86 -16.29 -1.17 -2.41
CA HIS A 86 -16.08 -2.41 -1.67
C HIS A 86 -14.63 -2.90 -1.82
N LEU A 87 -14.14 -3.03 -3.03
CA LEU A 87 -12.79 -3.53 -3.32
C LEU A 87 -11.70 -2.61 -2.73
N MET A 88 -11.87 -1.30 -2.79
CA MET A 88 -10.95 -0.35 -2.17
C MET A 88 -10.87 -0.50 -0.65
N ARG A 89 -12.01 -0.76 0.02
CA ARG A 89 -12.01 -1.01 1.48
C ARG A 89 -11.31 -2.31 1.83
N GLU A 90 -11.55 -3.38 1.06
CA GLU A 90 -10.86 -4.67 1.30
C GLU A 90 -9.37 -4.57 1.01
N HIS A 91 -8.98 -3.90 -0.07
CA HIS A 91 -7.58 -3.63 -0.39
C HIS A 91 -6.87 -2.86 0.73
N ALA A 92 -7.49 -1.81 1.24
CA ALA A 92 -6.93 -1.05 2.37
C ALA A 92 -6.81 -1.90 3.65
N ARG A 93 -7.78 -2.80 3.91
CA ARG A 93 -7.75 -3.74 5.04
C ARG A 93 -6.61 -4.75 4.90
N SER A 94 -6.48 -5.38 3.74
CA SER A 94 -5.39 -6.32 3.43
C SER A 94 -4.03 -5.65 3.55
N SER A 95 -3.87 -4.47 2.97
CA SER A 95 -2.63 -3.68 3.07
C SER A 95 -2.27 -3.36 4.51
N ARG A 96 -3.24 -2.93 5.33
CA ARG A 96 -3.02 -2.67 6.75
C ARG A 96 -2.60 -3.95 7.50
N ASN A 97 -3.28 -5.06 7.27
CA ASN A 97 -2.98 -6.33 7.95
C ASN A 97 -1.58 -6.83 7.57
N ASN A 98 -1.22 -6.77 6.29
CA ASN A 98 0.10 -7.14 5.81
C ASN A 98 1.19 -6.29 6.46
N LYS A 99 0.97 -4.99 6.62
CA LYS A 99 1.88 -4.08 7.34
C LYS A 99 2.04 -4.49 8.81
N ILE A 100 0.95 -4.81 9.49
CA ILE A 100 0.99 -5.23 10.89
C ILE A 100 1.74 -6.56 11.06
N HIS A 101 1.49 -7.54 10.18
CA HIS A 101 2.21 -8.82 10.20
C HIS A 101 3.70 -8.61 9.98
N PHE A 102 4.05 -7.86 8.96
CA PHE A 102 5.43 -7.55 8.64
C PHE A 102 6.16 -6.87 9.81
N LEU A 103 5.54 -5.87 10.46
CA LEU A 103 6.12 -5.19 11.62
C LEU A 103 6.27 -6.11 12.84
N ARG A 104 5.39 -7.09 13.01
CA ARG A 104 5.51 -8.08 14.09
C ARG A 104 6.66 -9.04 13.84
N ASP A 105 6.85 -9.46 12.61
CA ASP A 105 7.91 -10.40 12.23
C ASP A 105 9.30 -9.78 12.36
N ILE A 106 9.44 -8.46 12.12
CA ILE A 106 10.69 -7.71 12.31
C ILE A 106 10.94 -7.27 13.75
N LYS A 107 10.05 -7.53 14.69
CA LYS A 107 10.17 -7.08 16.10
C LYS A 107 11.46 -7.52 16.79
N SER A 108 12.16 -8.54 16.30
CA SER A 108 13.43 -9.00 16.80
C SER A 108 14.63 -8.21 16.28
N ASP A 109 14.47 -7.40 15.24
CA ASP A 109 15.58 -6.73 14.57
C ASP A 109 15.60 -5.23 14.86
N LYS A 110 16.82 -4.69 15.06
CA LYS A 110 17.10 -3.25 15.21
C LYS A 110 16.53 -2.35 14.09
N ILE A 111 15.97 -2.96 13.07
CA ILE A 111 15.35 -2.32 11.90
C ILE A 111 14.09 -1.54 12.31
N LEU A 112 13.31 -2.05 13.28
CA LEU A 112 12.09 -1.36 13.75
C LEU A 112 12.35 0.05 14.29
N ASP A 113 13.46 0.25 14.96
CA ASP A 113 13.82 1.55 15.52
C ASP A 113 14.19 2.57 14.43
N SER A 114 14.52 2.11 13.22
CA SER A 114 14.86 2.96 12.08
C SER A 114 13.64 3.35 11.23
N ILE A 115 12.48 2.71 11.44
CA ILE A 115 11.25 2.99 10.66
C ILE A 115 10.43 4.08 11.36
N PRO A 116 10.33 5.29 10.78
CA PRO A 116 9.53 6.36 11.38
C PRO A 116 8.07 5.93 11.59
N GLY A 117 7.55 6.09 12.80
CA GLY A 117 6.15 5.78 13.14
C GLY A 117 5.88 4.30 13.45
N SER A 118 6.88 3.40 13.41
CA SER A 118 6.69 1.98 13.72
C SER A 118 6.10 1.74 15.12
N LYS A 119 6.45 2.59 16.09
CA LYS A 119 5.95 2.51 17.47
C LYS A 119 4.45 2.81 17.60
N LEU A 120 3.85 3.49 16.61
CA LEU A 120 2.41 3.82 16.60
C LEU A 120 1.54 2.65 16.13
N VAL A 121 2.12 1.65 15.47
CA VAL A 121 1.39 0.56 14.82
C VAL A 121 1.43 -0.73 15.65
N VAL A 122 2.34 -0.84 16.61
CA VAL A 122 2.70 -2.09 17.30
C VAL A 122 2.10 -2.19 18.72
N HIS A 123 1.23 -1.26 19.09
CA HIS A 123 0.47 -1.31 20.37
C HIS A 123 -0.88 -1.95 20.19
#